data_a1259e1c033fd83fd6ce336f91b789c9
#
_entry.id   a1259e1c033fd83fd6ce336f91b789c9
#
_cell.length_a   1.000
_cell.length_b   1.000
_cell.length_c   1.000
_cell.angle_alpha   90.00
_cell.angle_beta   90.00
_cell.angle_gamma   90.00
#
_symmetry.space_group_name_H-M   'P 1'
#
loop_
_entity.id
_entity.type
_entity.pdbx_description
1 polymer ?
#
loop_
_entity_poly.entity_id
_entity_poly.type
_entity_poly.pdbx_seq_one_letter_code
_entity_poly.pdbx_strand_id
1 'polypeptide(L)'
;MTLPGGEISKRELHFIWIVDCSGSMRDDGKIQALNYAIKEAIPHMLRESENNIQANLLISALKFSTGAQWIIAPTRVNEFKWTDIEAKGETDLGQAFLLLSEILRIPPMTERGLPPVLVLLSDGQPTDNFKDGLEKLLSEPWGRKAIRVSIAIGEDANMDVLQRFIGDNERQPLLARNPESLTKYIKWVSTVVQTASARPKSQQKYYDGSISNVDIPKPPEIISGATDVW
;
A
#
# COMPACT_ATOMS: atom_id res chain seq x y z
N MET A 1 5.96 46.15 -1.73
CA MET A 1 4.66 45.52 -1.49
C MET A 1 4.86 44.02 -1.73
N THR A 2 5.06 43.26 -0.68
CA THR A 2 5.08 41.80 -0.71
C THR A 2 3.64 41.31 -0.74
N LEU A 3 3.25 40.64 -1.81
CA LEU A 3 1.95 39.99 -1.88
C LEU A 3 1.87 38.91 -0.78
N PRO A 4 0.75 38.76 -0.09
CA PRO A 4 0.56 37.72 0.91
C PRO A 4 0.34 36.40 0.17
N GLY A 5 1.41 35.77 -0.29
CA GLY A 5 1.43 34.40 -0.71
C GLY A 5 1.71 33.54 0.53
N GLY A 6 0.66 33.11 1.23
CA GLY A 6 0.83 32.11 2.28
C GLY A 6 1.47 30.86 1.68
N GLU A 7 2.52 30.31 2.32
CA GLU A 7 3.05 29.01 1.95
C GLU A 7 1.91 28.01 1.90
N ILE A 8 1.75 27.33 0.77
CA ILE A 8 0.76 26.26 0.64
C ILE A 8 1.21 25.17 1.61
N SER A 9 0.54 25.05 2.75
CA SER A 9 0.83 24.01 3.72
C SER A 9 0.60 22.65 3.06
N LYS A 10 1.68 21.90 2.81
CA LYS A 10 1.59 20.54 2.30
C LYS A 10 0.82 19.68 3.27
N ARG A 11 -0.10 18.86 2.76
CA ARG A 11 -0.87 17.90 3.56
C ARG A 11 -0.12 16.59 3.65
N GLU A 12 -0.23 15.92 4.79
CA GLU A 12 0.39 14.61 4.97
C GLU A 12 -0.33 13.55 4.11
N LEU A 13 0.46 12.78 3.38
CA LEU A 13 0.04 11.60 2.64
C LEU A 13 0.80 10.39 3.21
N HIS A 14 0.08 9.52 3.89
CA HIS A 14 0.63 8.27 4.39
C HIS A 14 0.60 7.20 3.30
N PHE A 15 1.75 6.62 2.99
CA PHE A 15 1.90 5.46 2.12
C PHE A 15 2.40 4.29 2.95
N ILE A 16 1.60 3.24 3.06
CA ILE A 16 1.83 2.16 4.00
C ILE A 16 1.98 0.83 3.26
N TRP A 17 3.18 0.26 3.33
CA TRP A 17 3.43 -1.11 2.92
C TRP A 17 2.91 -2.07 3.99
N ILE A 18 2.10 -3.06 3.58
CA ILE A 18 1.59 -4.16 4.42
C ILE A 18 2.13 -5.43 3.78
N VAL A 19 3.14 -6.03 4.39
CA VAL A 19 4.00 -7.00 3.74
C VAL A 19 3.89 -8.35 4.39
N ASP A 20 3.48 -9.33 3.60
CA ASP A 20 3.50 -10.73 3.98
C ASP A 20 4.95 -11.24 4.06
N CYS A 21 5.29 -11.81 5.20
CA CYS A 21 6.53 -12.55 5.38
C CYS A 21 6.28 -13.91 6.05
N SER A 22 5.14 -14.53 5.75
CA SER A 22 4.78 -15.88 6.14
C SER A 22 5.67 -16.94 5.47
N GLY A 23 5.52 -18.20 5.88
CA GLY A 23 6.33 -19.30 5.40
C GLY A 23 6.24 -19.51 3.89
N SER A 24 5.06 -19.33 3.27
CA SER A 24 4.81 -19.47 1.83
C SER A 24 5.62 -18.47 0.99
N MET A 25 5.90 -17.30 1.53
CA MET A 25 6.74 -16.30 0.86
C MET A 25 8.22 -16.69 0.71
N ARG A 26 8.65 -17.82 1.32
CA ARG A 26 9.99 -18.39 1.12
C ARG A 26 10.13 -19.07 -0.22
N ASP A 27 9.03 -19.66 -0.71
CA ASP A 27 9.04 -20.48 -1.89
C ASP A 27 9.37 -19.65 -3.13
N ASP A 28 10.12 -20.26 -4.05
CA ASP A 28 10.49 -19.70 -5.34
C ASP A 28 11.14 -18.30 -5.31
N GLY A 29 11.66 -17.89 -4.16
CA GLY A 29 12.32 -16.59 -4.03
C GLY A 29 11.38 -15.39 -3.97
N LYS A 30 10.09 -15.59 -3.64
CA LYS A 30 9.07 -14.52 -3.53
C LYS A 30 9.52 -13.40 -2.61
N ILE A 31 10.03 -13.73 -1.40
CA ILE A 31 10.47 -12.71 -0.42
C ILE A 31 11.70 -11.92 -0.90
N GLN A 32 12.65 -12.57 -1.60
CA GLN A 32 13.81 -11.89 -2.17
C GLN A 32 13.41 -10.91 -3.27
N ALA A 33 12.49 -11.33 -4.15
CA ALA A 33 11.96 -10.48 -5.21
C ALA A 33 11.19 -9.29 -4.63
N LEU A 34 10.42 -9.49 -3.56
CA LEU A 34 9.71 -8.44 -2.86
C LEU A 34 10.67 -7.42 -2.24
N ASN A 35 11.69 -7.89 -1.51
CA ASN A 35 12.73 -7.03 -0.95
C ASN A 35 13.41 -6.18 -2.04
N TYR A 36 13.76 -6.81 -3.16
CA TYR A 36 14.36 -6.13 -4.30
C TYR A 36 13.42 -5.07 -4.90
N ALA A 37 12.16 -5.46 -5.14
CA ALA A 37 11.18 -4.57 -5.79
C ALA A 37 10.84 -3.33 -4.95
N ILE A 38 10.75 -3.46 -3.61
CA ILE A 38 10.57 -2.31 -2.72
C ILE A 38 11.80 -1.37 -2.77
N LYS A 39 13.01 -1.92 -2.71
CA LYS A 39 14.23 -1.11 -2.82
C LYS A 39 14.30 -0.33 -4.14
N GLU A 40 13.92 -0.98 -5.23
CA GLU A 40 13.86 -0.36 -6.56
C GLU A 40 12.80 0.75 -6.66
N ALA A 41 11.74 0.68 -5.87
CA ALA A 41 10.69 1.71 -5.89
C ALA A 41 11.08 2.99 -5.12
N ILE A 42 11.91 2.90 -4.10
CA ILE A 42 12.26 4.05 -3.22
C ILE A 42 12.78 5.26 -4.00
N PRO A 43 13.74 5.14 -4.94
CA PRO A 43 14.23 6.28 -5.70
C PRO A 43 13.14 6.94 -6.57
N HIS A 44 12.16 6.16 -7.04
CA HIS A 44 11.03 6.68 -7.80
C HIS A 44 10.07 7.45 -6.88
N MET A 45 9.76 6.90 -5.70
CA MET A 45 8.93 7.58 -4.69
C MET A 45 9.55 8.90 -4.24
N LEU A 46 10.87 8.95 -4.08
CA LEU A 46 11.58 10.16 -3.71
C LEU A 46 11.41 11.25 -4.78
N ARG A 47 11.67 10.94 -6.05
CA ARG A 47 11.51 11.88 -7.16
C ARG A 47 10.08 12.42 -7.27
N GLU A 48 9.08 11.54 -7.16
CA GLU A 48 7.67 11.96 -7.19
C GLU A 48 7.30 12.84 -6.00
N SER A 49 7.84 12.54 -4.81
CA SER A 49 7.64 13.36 -3.62
C SER A 49 8.26 14.76 -3.73
N GLU A 50 9.43 14.88 -4.35
CA GLU A 50 10.10 16.15 -4.59
C GLU A 50 9.31 17.03 -5.57
N ASN A 51 8.74 16.42 -6.61
CA ASN A 51 7.91 17.08 -7.61
C ASN A 51 6.51 17.45 -7.08
N ASN A 52 6.07 16.86 -5.97
CA ASN A 52 4.74 17.08 -5.43
C ASN A 52 4.71 18.28 -4.47
N ILE A 53 4.10 19.37 -4.92
CA ILE A 53 3.96 20.60 -4.13
C ILE A 53 2.81 20.54 -3.13
N GLN A 54 1.92 19.56 -3.20
CA GLN A 54 0.68 19.50 -2.42
C GLN A 54 0.75 18.52 -1.25
N ALA A 55 1.61 17.51 -1.35
CA ALA A 55 1.71 16.44 -0.37
C ALA A 55 3.08 16.39 0.31
N ASN A 56 3.05 16.09 1.62
CA ASN A 56 4.21 15.67 2.38
C ASN A 56 4.11 14.14 2.55
N LEU A 57 4.92 13.40 1.79
CA LEU A 57 4.87 11.94 1.77
C LEU A 57 5.55 11.36 3.01
N LEU A 58 4.79 10.59 3.76
CA LEU A 58 5.27 9.74 4.86
C LEU A 58 5.11 8.28 4.45
N ILE A 59 6.22 7.54 4.47
CA ILE A 59 6.23 6.11 4.15
C ILE A 59 6.40 5.33 5.44
N SER A 60 5.66 4.24 5.57
CA SER A 60 5.81 3.28 6.66
C SER A 60 5.70 1.86 6.13
N ALA A 61 6.18 0.90 6.90
CA ALA A 61 6.08 -0.50 6.56
C ALA A 61 5.74 -1.34 7.78
N LEU A 62 4.72 -2.16 7.61
CA LEU A 62 4.24 -3.16 8.54
C LEU A 62 4.45 -4.53 7.90
N LYS A 63 5.03 -5.47 8.63
CA LYS A 63 5.10 -6.86 8.21
C LYS A 63 4.20 -7.73 9.07
N PHE A 64 3.72 -8.82 8.50
CA PHE A 64 3.00 -9.85 9.22
C PHE A 64 3.48 -11.26 8.85
N SER A 65 3.43 -12.13 9.85
CA SER A 65 3.67 -13.56 9.78
C SER A 65 2.97 -14.20 10.97
N THR A 66 3.66 -14.81 11.93
CA THR A 66 3.12 -15.06 13.26
C THR A 66 3.08 -13.72 14.01
N GLY A 67 1.88 -13.14 14.13
CA GLY A 67 1.66 -11.77 14.56
C GLY A 67 2.01 -10.71 13.51
N ALA A 68 1.90 -9.44 13.90
CA ALA A 68 2.21 -8.30 13.05
C ALA A 68 3.06 -7.26 13.80
N GLN A 69 3.92 -6.54 13.08
CA GLN A 69 4.75 -5.49 13.67
C GLN A 69 5.14 -4.41 12.66
N TRP A 70 5.28 -3.20 13.14
CA TRP A 70 5.90 -2.12 12.39
C TRP A 70 7.40 -2.37 12.26
N ILE A 71 7.91 -2.38 11.02
CA ILE A 71 9.35 -2.43 10.74
C ILE A 71 9.90 -1.04 10.46
N ILE A 72 9.07 -0.14 9.94
CA ILE A 72 9.40 1.27 9.73
C ILE A 72 8.17 2.10 10.12
N ALA A 73 8.32 2.97 11.12
CA ALA A 73 7.32 3.95 11.49
C ALA A 73 7.13 5.02 10.40
N PRO A 74 6.03 5.81 10.39
CA PRO A 74 5.84 6.88 9.42
C PRO A 74 7.06 7.80 9.35
N THR A 75 7.77 7.78 8.23
CA THR A 75 9.06 8.42 8.00
C THR A 75 9.03 9.16 6.68
N ARG A 76 9.69 10.29 6.57
CA ARG A 76 9.83 11.01 5.29
C ARG A 76 10.58 10.14 4.29
N VAL A 77 10.18 10.20 3.02
CA VAL A 77 10.74 9.33 1.98
C VAL A 77 12.27 9.43 1.83
N ASN A 78 12.84 10.61 2.07
CA ASN A 78 14.30 10.82 2.03
C ASN A 78 15.07 10.16 3.20
N GLU A 79 14.35 9.80 4.26
CA GLU A 79 14.90 9.12 5.44
C GLU A 79 14.54 7.63 5.46
N PHE A 80 13.64 7.20 4.56
CA PHE A 80 13.15 5.82 4.49
C PHE A 80 14.25 4.88 4.01
N LYS A 81 14.55 3.86 4.81
CA LYS A 81 15.55 2.83 4.51
C LYS A 81 14.94 1.45 4.67
N TRP A 82 14.87 0.71 3.58
CA TRP A 82 14.42 -0.66 3.59
C TRP A 82 15.52 -1.61 4.07
N THR A 83 15.20 -2.45 5.03
CA THR A 83 16.02 -3.58 5.45
C THR A 83 15.31 -4.86 5.01
N ASP A 84 16.07 -5.79 4.42
CA ASP A 84 15.51 -7.05 3.94
C ASP A 84 14.83 -7.81 5.07
N ILE A 85 13.65 -8.31 4.76
CA ILE A 85 12.86 -9.16 5.65
C ILE A 85 12.97 -10.62 5.20
N GLU A 86 12.84 -11.52 6.17
CA GLU A 86 12.87 -12.96 5.96
C GLU A 86 11.47 -13.54 6.10
N ALA A 87 11.19 -14.58 5.30
CA ALA A 87 9.91 -15.29 5.34
C ALA A 87 9.95 -16.44 6.35
N LYS A 88 8.95 -16.45 7.26
CA LYS A 88 8.77 -17.52 8.26
C LYS A 88 7.41 -17.40 8.94
N GLY A 89 6.93 -18.49 9.52
CA GLY A 89 5.75 -18.49 10.41
C GLY A 89 4.44 -18.54 9.65
N GLU A 90 3.38 -18.13 10.34
CA GLU A 90 1.99 -18.14 9.90
C GLU A 90 1.64 -16.90 9.05
N THR A 91 0.34 -16.67 8.80
CA THR A 91 -0.15 -15.53 8.00
C THR A 91 -1.23 -14.77 8.78
N ASP A 92 -0.83 -14.08 9.86
CA ASP A 92 -1.77 -13.36 10.74
C ASP A 92 -2.15 -11.99 10.15
N LEU A 93 -2.88 -12.01 9.03
CA LEU A 93 -3.32 -10.80 8.32
C LEU A 93 -4.31 -9.96 9.13
N GLY A 94 -5.17 -10.60 9.95
CA GLY A 94 -6.09 -9.91 10.84
C GLY A 94 -5.35 -9.09 11.89
N GLN A 95 -4.27 -9.63 12.46
CA GLN A 95 -3.41 -8.89 13.39
C GLN A 95 -2.76 -7.67 12.71
N ALA A 96 -2.36 -7.81 11.44
CA ALA A 96 -1.84 -6.69 10.66
C ALA A 96 -2.88 -5.57 10.52
N PHE A 97 -4.13 -5.92 10.24
CA PHE A 97 -5.21 -4.93 10.12
C PHE A 97 -5.58 -4.29 11.46
N LEU A 98 -5.56 -5.03 12.56
CA LEU A 98 -5.75 -4.46 13.90
C LEU A 98 -4.65 -3.45 14.23
N LEU A 99 -3.40 -3.82 14.01
CA LEU A 99 -2.26 -2.92 14.26
C LEU A 99 -2.31 -1.68 13.36
N LEU A 100 -2.70 -1.85 12.09
CA LEU A 100 -2.87 -0.76 11.14
C LEU A 100 -4.00 0.18 11.55
N SER A 101 -5.10 -0.36 12.10
CA SER A 101 -6.24 0.44 12.56
C SER A 101 -5.86 1.47 13.62
N GLU A 102 -4.85 1.20 14.43
CA GLU A 102 -4.38 2.10 15.47
C GLU A 102 -3.80 3.40 14.93
N ILE A 103 -3.14 3.34 13.77
CA ILE A 103 -2.60 4.55 13.10
C ILE A 103 -3.71 5.31 12.36
N LEU A 104 -4.70 4.61 11.80
CA LEU A 104 -5.72 5.21 10.96
C LEU A 104 -6.85 5.94 11.73
N ARG A 105 -6.65 6.15 13.03
CA ARG A 105 -7.51 6.97 13.90
C ARG A 105 -7.14 8.45 13.84
N ILE A 106 -7.96 9.26 14.45
CA ILE A 106 -7.70 10.69 14.68
C ILE A 106 -7.75 10.94 16.20
N PRO A 107 -6.61 11.28 16.86
CA PRO A 107 -5.24 11.11 16.44
C PRO A 107 -4.85 9.61 16.33
N PRO A 108 -3.70 9.21 15.77
CA PRO A 108 -2.52 10.04 15.45
C PRO A 108 -2.55 10.72 14.08
N MET A 109 -3.33 10.23 13.11
CA MET A 109 -3.44 10.94 11.82
C MET A 109 -4.16 12.28 11.98
N THR A 110 -3.72 13.27 11.20
CA THR A 110 -4.33 14.60 11.19
C THR A 110 -5.68 14.60 10.47
N GLU A 111 -6.65 15.41 10.90
CA GLU A 111 -7.95 15.56 10.21
C GLU A 111 -7.81 16.11 8.79
N ARG A 112 -6.77 16.89 8.53
CA ARG A 112 -6.53 17.57 7.25
C ARG A 112 -5.60 16.80 6.32
N GLY A 113 -5.27 15.56 6.62
CA GLY A 113 -4.44 14.69 5.79
C GLY A 113 -5.05 14.43 4.41
N LEU A 114 -4.27 13.75 3.57
CA LEU A 114 -4.74 13.14 2.33
C LEU A 114 -5.19 11.71 2.60
N PRO A 115 -6.09 11.13 1.77
CA PRO A 115 -6.43 9.71 1.89
C PRO A 115 -5.17 8.86 1.88
N PRO A 116 -4.94 8.04 2.92
CA PRO A 116 -3.75 7.19 2.97
C PRO A 116 -3.81 6.12 1.88
N VAL A 117 -2.64 5.71 1.41
CA VAL A 117 -2.47 4.60 0.47
C VAL A 117 -2.02 3.37 1.24
N LEU A 118 -2.78 2.31 1.17
CA LEU A 118 -2.50 1.02 1.80
C LEU A 118 -2.21 0.00 0.71
N VAL A 119 -1.01 -0.56 0.72
CA VAL A 119 -0.55 -1.53 -0.28
C VAL A 119 -0.28 -2.87 0.38
N LEU A 120 -1.17 -3.83 0.15
CA LEU A 120 -1.03 -5.21 0.64
C LEU A 120 -0.26 -6.05 -0.38
N LEU A 121 0.83 -6.66 0.06
CA LEU A 121 1.70 -7.55 -0.70
C LEU A 121 1.65 -8.93 -0.04
N SER A 122 0.97 -9.91 -0.65
CA SER A 122 0.74 -11.21 -0.01
C SER A 122 0.33 -12.26 -1.04
N ASP A 123 0.49 -13.53 -0.71
CA ASP A 123 -0.20 -14.64 -1.36
C ASP A 123 -1.63 -14.85 -0.81
N GLY A 124 -2.03 -14.11 0.24
CA GLY A 124 -3.41 -13.97 0.70
C GLY A 124 -4.02 -15.21 1.35
N GLN A 125 -3.23 -16.05 2.03
CA GLN A 125 -3.71 -17.23 2.77
C GLN A 125 -3.73 -16.98 4.29
N PRO A 126 -4.66 -16.15 4.84
CA PRO A 126 -4.66 -15.82 6.27
C PRO A 126 -4.94 -17.05 7.14
N THR A 127 -4.19 -17.18 8.23
CA THR A 127 -4.35 -18.23 9.24
C THR A 127 -5.14 -17.76 10.46
N ASP A 128 -5.40 -16.45 10.56
CA ASP A 128 -6.17 -15.83 11.64
C ASP A 128 -7.53 -15.27 11.16
N ASN A 129 -8.25 -14.61 12.06
CA ASN A 129 -9.53 -13.98 11.75
C ASN A 129 -9.35 -12.62 11.05
N PHE A 130 -8.94 -12.64 9.79
CA PHE A 130 -8.71 -11.41 9.01
C PHE A 130 -9.98 -10.57 8.82
N LYS A 131 -11.18 -11.18 8.88
CA LYS A 131 -12.45 -10.45 8.68
C LYS A 131 -12.68 -9.43 9.77
N ASP A 132 -12.52 -9.83 11.04
CA ASP A 132 -12.68 -8.92 12.18
C ASP A 132 -11.63 -7.81 12.16
N GLY A 133 -10.39 -8.16 11.79
CA GLY A 133 -9.33 -7.18 11.59
C GLY A 133 -9.66 -6.17 10.48
N LEU A 134 -10.19 -6.63 9.35
CA LEU A 134 -10.61 -5.77 8.24
C LEU A 134 -11.80 -4.89 8.63
N GLU A 135 -12.82 -5.42 9.31
CA GLU A 135 -13.94 -4.64 9.81
C GLU A 135 -13.48 -3.54 10.77
N LYS A 136 -12.55 -3.87 11.69
CA LYS A 136 -11.94 -2.89 12.58
C LYS A 136 -11.21 -1.81 11.80
N LEU A 137 -10.38 -2.18 10.82
CA LEU A 137 -9.68 -1.24 9.95
C LEU A 137 -10.66 -0.28 9.26
N LEU A 138 -11.74 -0.83 8.68
CA LEU A 138 -12.75 -0.06 7.95
C LEU A 138 -13.66 0.76 8.86
N SER A 139 -13.72 0.48 10.16
CA SER A 139 -14.43 1.31 11.14
C SER A 139 -13.71 2.62 11.42
N GLU A 140 -12.41 2.69 11.18
CA GLU A 140 -11.61 3.87 11.46
C GLU A 140 -11.82 4.97 10.40
N PRO A 141 -11.77 6.27 10.78
CA PRO A 141 -12.02 7.39 9.87
C PRO A 141 -11.16 7.38 8.60
N TRP A 142 -9.86 7.10 8.76
CA TRP A 142 -8.92 7.02 7.65
C TRP A 142 -8.88 5.65 6.98
N GLY A 143 -9.26 4.59 7.68
CA GLY A 143 -9.42 3.25 7.09
C GLY A 143 -10.48 3.22 5.99
N ARG A 144 -11.63 3.86 6.22
CA ARG A 144 -12.70 4.01 5.21
C ARG A 144 -12.29 4.84 4.00
N LYS A 145 -11.49 5.89 4.23
CA LYS A 145 -11.04 6.82 3.18
C LYS A 145 -9.79 6.32 2.46
N ALA A 146 -9.16 5.28 2.94
CA ALA A 146 -7.92 4.77 2.39
C ALA A 146 -8.09 4.28 0.96
N ILE A 147 -7.10 4.56 0.14
CA ILE A 147 -6.93 3.92 -1.16
C ILE A 147 -6.24 2.60 -0.91
N ARG A 148 -6.96 1.50 -1.17
CA ARG A 148 -6.45 0.15 -0.94
C ARG A 148 -6.09 -0.51 -2.26
N VAL A 149 -4.87 -1.02 -2.33
CA VAL A 149 -4.34 -1.77 -3.47
C VAL A 149 -3.74 -3.07 -2.94
N SER A 150 -3.98 -4.17 -3.60
CA SER A 150 -3.31 -5.42 -3.30
C SER A 150 -2.54 -5.94 -4.50
N ILE A 151 -1.38 -6.53 -4.22
CA ILE A 151 -0.56 -7.23 -5.19
C ILE A 151 -0.48 -8.68 -4.73
N ALA A 152 -1.09 -9.56 -5.50
CA ALA A 152 -1.03 -11.00 -5.32
C ALA A 152 0.33 -11.53 -5.79
N ILE A 153 1.04 -12.27 -4.95
CA ILE A 153 2.39 -12.78 -5.24
C ILE A 153 2.29 -14.29 -5.46
N GLY A 154 2.46 -14.71 -6.73
CA GLY A 154 2.29 -16.10 -7.14
C GLY A 154 0.87 -16.43 -7.61
N GLU A 155 0.74 -17.49 -8.38
CA GLU A 155 -0.55 -17.94 -8.92
C GLU A 155 -1.43 -18.64 -7.87
N ASP A 156 -0.83 -19.07 -6.79
CA ASP A 156 -1.47 -19.70 -5.62
C ASP A 156 -2.11 -18.70 -4.66
N ALA A 157 -1.98 -17.40 -4.94
CA ALA A 157 -2.52 -16.33 -4.11
C ALA A 157 -4.05 -16.37 -3.99
N ASN A 158 -4.56 -16.17 -2.76
CA ASN A 158 -6.00 -16.11 -2.51
C ASN A 158 -6.59 -14.78 -2.95
N MET A 159 -7.04 -14.72 -4.20
CA MET A 159 -7.58 -13.51 -4.82
C MET A 159 -8.84 -12.98 -4.09
N ASP A 160 -9.66 -13.85 -3.48
CA ASP A 160 -10.87 -13.45 -2.75
C ASP A 160 -10.54 -12.64 -1.50
N VAL A 161 -9.51 -13.04 -0.75
CA VAL A 161 -9.03 -12.32 0.43
C VAL A 161 -8.50 -10.95 0.03
N LEU A 162 -7.67 -10.90 -1.01
CA LEU A 162 -7.08 -9.67 -1.54
C LEU A 162 -8.14 -8.73 -2.11
N GLN A 163 -9.16 -9.27 -2.79
CA GLN A 163 -10.29 -8.50 -3.29
C GLN A 163 -11.13 -7.89 -2.15
N ARG A 164 -11.35 -8.63 -1.07
CA ARG A 164 -12.06 -8.11 0.12
C ARG A 164 -11.31 -6.96 0.78
N PHE A 165 -9.98 -7.01 0.80
CA PHE A 165 -9.18 -5.88 1.28
C PHE A 165 -9.37 -4.64 0.40
N ILE A 166 -9.37 -4.77 -0.92
CA ILE A 166 -9.62 -3.64 -1.85
C ILE A 166 -11.02 -3.07 -1.59
N GLY A 167 -12.04 -3.92 -1.49
CA GLY A 167 -13.42 -3.54 -1.20
C GLY A 167 -14.09 -2.72 -2.32
N ASP A 168 -13.57 -2.79 -3.54
CA ASP A 168 -14.07 -2.10 -4.73
C ASP A 168 -14.12 -3.09 -5.89
N ASN A 169 -15.30 -3.29 -6.45
CA ASN A 169 -15.52 -4.27 -7.52
C ASN A 169 -14.94 -3.85 -8.88
N GLU A 170 -14.65 -2.57 -9.05
CA GLU A 170 -14.04 -2.05 -10.29
C GLU A 170 -12.52 -2.28 -10.33
N ARG A 171 -11.91 -2.49 -9.16
CA ARG A 171 -10.47 -2.74 -9.02
C ARG A 171 -10.21 -4.18 -8.58
N GLN A 172 -9.27 -4.81 -9.24
CA GLN A 172 -8.87 -6.19 -8.96
C GLN A 172 -7.47 -6.24 -8.34
N PRO A 173 -7.15 -7.28 -7.55
CA PRO A 173 -5.78 -7.54 -7.14
C PRO A 173 -4.86 -7.66 -8.35
N LEU A 174 -3.66 -7.10 -8.25
CA LEU A 174 -2.65 -7.18 -9.30
C LEU A 174 -1.89 -8.49 -9.15
N LEU A 175 -2.03 -9.41 -10.09
CA LEU A 175 -1.35 -10.69 -10.02
C LEU A 175 0.08 -10.59 -10.55
N ALA A 176 1.04 -10.65 -9.65
CA ALA A 176 2.46 -10.77 -9.97
C ALA A 176 2.83 -12.25 -10.09
N ARG A 177 3.11 -12.71 -11.31
CA ARG A 177 3.47 -14.10 -11.63
C ARG A 177 4.98 -14.38 -11.57
N ASN A 178 5.77 -13.33 -11.48
CA ASN A 178 7.23 -13.41 -11.49
C ASN A 178 7.84 -12.14 -10.89
N PRO A 179 9.17 -12.12 -10.58
CA PRO A 179 9.85 -10.97 -10.01
C PRO A 179 9.73 -9.68 -10.83
N GLU A 180 9.69 -9.79 -12.17
CA GLU A 180 9.60 -8.64 -13.05
C GLU A 180 8.23 -7.97 -12.93
N SER A 181 7.15 -8.75 -12.97
CA SER A 181 5.78 -8.25 -12.81
C SER A 181 5.58 -7.62 -11.44
N LEU A 182 6.12 -8.24 -10.37
CA LEU A 182 6.09 -7.70 -9.02
C LEU A 182 6.78 -6.32 -8.95
N THR A 183 7.97 -6.22 -9.54
CA THR A 183 8.72 -4.96 -9.59
C THR A 183 7.95 -3.87 -10.35
N LYS A 184 7.34 -4.20 -11.49
CA LYS A 184 6.53 -3.26 -12.27
C LYS A 184 5.31 -2.76 -11.49
N TYR A 185 4.59 -3.64 -10.80
CA TYR A 185 3.41 -3.26 -10.00
C TYR A 185 3.81 -2.42 -8.79
N ILE A 186 4.87 -2.78 -8.09
CA ILE A 186 5.37 -2.01 -6.95
C ILE A 186 5.79 -0.61 -7.38
N LYS A 187 6.54 -0.47 -8.49
CA LYS A 187 6.89 0.85 -9.06
C LYS A 187 5.65 1.66 -9.45
N TRP A 188 4.69 1.02 -10.09
CA TRP A 188 3.45 1.69 -10.51
C TRP A 188 2.66 2.20 -9.30
N VAL A 189 2.40 1.37 -8.29
CA VAL A 189 1.64 1.79 -7.11
C VAL A 189 2.36 2.89 -6.33
N SER A 190 3.69 2.83 -6.29
CA SER A 190 4.53 3.81 -5.57
C SER A 190 4.51 5.19 -6.19
N THR A 191 4.28 5.31 -7.48
CA THR A 191 4.33 6.58 -8.21
C THR A 191 2.94 7.07 -8.58
N VAL A 192 2.17 6.25 -9.26
CA VAL A 192 0.88 6.65 -9.83
C VAL A 192 -0.19 6.86 -8.77
N VAL A 193 -0.32 5.92 -7.83
CA VAL A 193 -1.31 6.01 -6.76
C VAL A 193 -0.99 7.17 -5.81
N GLN A 194 0.28 7.40 -5.53
CA GLN A 194 0.75 8.54 -4.76
C GLN A 194 0.36 9.87 -5.41
N THR A 195 0.61 10.01 -6.71
CA THR A 195 0.28 11.23 -7.46
C THR A 195 -1.24 11.45 -7.52
N ALA A 196 -2.01 10.39 -7.75
CA ALA A 196 -3.47 10.47 -7.77
C ALA A 196 -4.05 10.88 -6.41
N SER A 197 -3.52 10.33 -5.31
CA SER A 197 -3.95 10.64 -3.95
C SER A 197 -3.71 12.09 -3.55
N ALA A 198 -2.70 12.73 -4.12
CA ALA A 198 -2.32 14.11 -3.84
C ALA A 198 -3.15 15.15 -4.61
N ARG A 199 -4.02 14.75 -5.55
CA ARG A 199 -4.84 15.68 -6.34
C ARG A 199 -5.79 16.51 -5.47
N PRO A 200 -6.07 17.78 -5.85
CA PRO A 200 -7.04 18.61 -5.15
C PRO A 200 -8.44 17.98 -5.12
N LYS A 201 -9.19 18.24 -4.06
CA LYS A 201 -10.59 17.75 -3.94
C LYS A 201 -11.48 18.15 -5.12
N SER A 202 -11.24 19.30 -5.75
CA SER A 202 -11.97 19.78 -6.94
C SER A 202 -11.80 18.89 -8.18
N GLN A 203 -10.78 18.03 -8.19
CA GLN A 203 -10.48 17.08 -9.27
C GLN A 203 -10.81 15.62 -8.88
N GLN A 204 -11.26 15.39 -7.65
CA GLN A 204 -11.70 14.09 -7.17
C GLN A 204 -13.21 13.95 -7.43
N LYS A 205 -13.61 12.93 -8.19
CA LYS A 205 -15.03 12.61 -8.38
C LYS A 205 -15.56 11.93 -7.12
N TYR A 206 -16.49 12.55 -6.43
CA TYR A 206 -17.20 11.97 -5.30
C TYR A 206 -18.42 11.21 -5.84
N TYR A 207 -18.52 9.93 -5.57
CA TYR A 207 -19.74 9.16 -5.67
C TYR A 207 -20.16 8.76 -4.26
N ASP A 208 -21.37 9.18 -3.89
CA ASP A 208 -22.18 8.74 -2.77
C ASP A 208 -21.45 8.22 -1.50
N GLY A 209 -20.84 9.14 -0.74
CA GLY A 209 -20.51 8.97 0.68
C GLY A 209 -19.57 7.84 1.13
N SER A 210 -19.30 6.88 0.31
CA SER A 210 -18.49 5.71 0.61
C SER A 210 -17.41 5.49 -0.46
N ILE A 211 -16.14 5.54 -0.03
CA ILE A 211 -14.92 5.30 -0.80
C ILE A 211 -14.50 6.51 -1.64
N SER A 212 -13.32 7.04 -1.37
CA SER A 212 -12.68 8.06 -2.21
C SER A 212 -12.39 7.44 -3.58
N ASN A 213 -13.23 7.67 -4.58
CA ASN A 213 -12.92 7.37 -5.98
C ASN A 213 -11.85 8.34 -6.46
N VAL A 214 -10.63 8.12 -5.99
CA VAL A 214 -9.46 8.68 -6.63
C VAL A 214 -9.31 7.93 -7.94
N ASP A 215 -9.42 8.67 -9.05
CA ASP A 215 -9.19 8.13 -10.39
C ASP A 215 -7.72 7.67 -10.49
N ILE A 216 -7.51 6.37 -10.28
CA ILE A 216 -6.19 5.75 -10.36
C ILE A 216 -6.04 5.27 -11.81
N PRO A 217 -4.99 5.71 -12.53
CA PRO A 217 -4.71 5.19 -13.86
C PRO A 217 -4.63 3.66 -13.86
N LYS A 218 -4.96 3.05 -14.99
CA LYS A 218 -4.88 1.59 -15.12
C LYS A 218 -3.45 1.09 -14.85
N PRO A 219 -3.29 -0.07 -14.18
CA PRO A 219 -1.99 -0.68 -14.00
C PRO A 219 -1.37 -1.03 -15.36
N PRO A 220 -0.03 -1.13 -15.44
CA PRO A 220 0.63 -1.53 -16.67
C PRO A 220 0.19 -2.94 -17.09
N GLU A 221 -0.11 -3.11 -18.37
CA GLU A 221 -0.31 -4.45 -18.92
C GLU A 221 1.04 -5.19 -18.91
N ILE A 222 1.04 -6.37 -18.30
CA ILE A 222 2.21 -7.24 -18.29
C ILE A 222 1.95 -8.31 -19.35
N ILE A 223 2.64 -8.20 -20.47
CA ILE A 223 2.67 -9.25 -21.49
C ILE A 223 3.52 -10.37 -20.87
N SER A 224 2.87 -11.39 -20.34
CA SER A 224 3.56 -12.58 -19.84
C SER A 224 4.16 -13.34 -21.02
N GLY A 225 5.47 -13.32 -21.14
CA GLY A 225 6.20 -14.36 -21.86
C GLY A 225 5.97 -15.69 -21.14
N ALA A 226 5.68 -16.74 -21.87
CA ALA A 226 5.18 -18.03 -21.37
C ALA A 226 6.16 -18.83 -20.48
N THR A 227 7.28 -18.28 -20.02
CA THR A 227 8.39 -19.06 -19.42
C THR A 227 8.81 -18.65 -18.01
N ASP A 228 8.28 -17.55 -17.44
CA ASP A 228 8.75 -17.09 -16.13
C ASP A 228 7.59 -16.98 -15.13
N VAL A 229 7.16 -18.13 -14.62
CA VAL A 229 6.28 -18.27 -13.46
C VAL A 229 7.13 -18.57 -12.25
N TRP A 230 6.71 -18.07 -11.05
CA TRP A 230 7.34 -18.46 -9.78
C TRP A 230 7.49 -19.98 -9.65
#